data_1f4f489db612265e4c0aace857e31aa8
#
_entry.id   1f4f489db612265e4c0aace857e31aa8
#
_cell.length_a   1.000
_cell.length_b   1.000
_cell.length_c   1.000
_cell.angle_alpha   90.00
_cell.angle_beta   90.00
_cell.angle_gamma   90.00
#
_symmetry.space_group_name_H-M   'P 1'
#
loop_
_entity.id
_entity.type
_entity.pdbx_description
1 polymer ?
#
loop_
_entity_poly.entity_id
_entity_poly.type
_entity_poly.pdbx_seq_one_letter_code
_entity_poly.pdbx_strand_id
1 'polypeptide(L)'
;GRFAGFPSAGYAVLAIEIHGLEPSRENIGAVHWTEPDSSILFFREVQDGVLNDIHELGKENPYHYIHRRSLLAVMRAMDYLHARKDIDKDRIALFGGSQGGGLSLIAAAIDKRARAVIATVPGFCDQTAWLYGRCGGADRLKGGDREQIIEAMSYYDAALAAQLIDVPVYIGVGFIDATCHPTKVYAAFNNLAGPRTIENFINIAHGSPPGWRERSIEWLDKQFMMGR
;
A
#
# COMPACT_ATOMS: atom_id res chain seq x y z
N GLY A 1 8.24 16.38 -5.37
CA GLY A 1 7.10 15.49 -5.20
C GLY A 1 7.48 14.15 -4.56
N ARG A 2 6.52 13.35 -4.18
CA ARG A 2 6.70 12.09 -3.44
C ARG A 2 7.65 11.09 -4.12
N PHE A 3 7.72 11.12 -5.46
CA PHE A 3 8.52 10.19 -6.26
C PHE A 3 9.70 10.85 -6.98
N ALA A 4 10.00 12.14 -6.72
CA ALA A 4 10.94 12.93 -7.52
C ALA A 4 12.37 12.34 -7.58
N GLY A 5 12.83 11.62 -6.57
CA GLY A 5 14.16 11.00 -6.55
C GLY A 5 14.32 9.80 -7.47
N PHE A 6 13.25 9.04 -7.73
CA PHE A 6 13.35 7.83 -8.53
C PHE A 6 13.71 8.07 -10.01
N PRO A 7 13.09 9.03 -10.72
CA PRO A 7 13.49 9.34 -12.09
C PRO A 7 14.95 9.80 -12.19
N SER A 8 15.43 10.58 -11.23
CA SER A 8 16.83 11.03 -11.18
C SER A 8 17.82 9.88 -10.96
N ALA A 9 17.35 8.79 -10.36
CA ALA A 9 18.12 7.55 -10.19
C ALA A 9 17.93 6.55 -11.36
N GLY A 10 17.26 6.94 -12.44
CA GLY A 10 17.09 6.12 -13.64
C GLY A 10 15.87 5.21 -13.64
N TYR A 11 14.94 5.36 -12.69
CA TYR A 11 13.70 4.59 -12.65
C TYR A 11 12.57 5.30 -13.40
N ALA A 12 11.83 4.58 -14.24
CA ALA A 12 10.51 5.02 -14.67
C ALA A 12 9.51 4.85 -13.52
N VAL A 13 8.65 5.83 -13.30
CA VAL A 13 7.64 5.81 -12.23
C VAL A 13 6.24 5.89 -12.83
N LEU A 14 5.43 4.88 -12.57
CA LEU A 14 3.99 4.91 -12.81
C LEU A 14 3.28 5.13 -11.46
N ALA A 15 2.82 6.34 -11.23
CA ALA A 15 1.99 6.65 -10.07
C ALA A 15 0.52 6.38 -10.40
N ILE A 16 -0.16 5.66 -9.54
CA ILE A 16 -1.60 5.37 -9.66
C ILE A 16 -2.36 6.01 -8.52
N GLU A 17 -3.51 6.58 -8.85
CA GLU A 17 -4.47 7.10 -7.87
C GLU A 17 -5.52 6.04 -7.58
N ILE A 18 -5.41 5.41 -6.42
CA ILE A 18 -6.22 4.25 -6.05
C ILE A 18 -7.69 4.59 -5.71
N HIS A 19 -7.99 5.86 -5.51
CA HIS A 19 -9.35 6.34 -5.24
C HIS A 19 -10.03 6.96 -6.47
N GLY A 20 -9.35 6.97 -7.63
CA GLY A 20 -9.89 7.49 -8.88
C GLY A 20 -9.91 9.02 -8.97
N LEU A 21 -9.10 9.70 -8.17
CA LEU A 21 -8.94 11.14 -8.20
C LEU A 21 -7.78 11.51 -9.10
N GLU A 22 -7.97 12.48 -9.97
CA GLU A 22 -6.84 13.06 -10.71
C GLU A 22 -5.90 13.80 -9.74
N PRO A 23 -4.60 13.48 -9.71
CA PRO A 23 -3.64 14.29 -9.01
C PRO A 23 -3.64 15.68 -9.66
N SER A 24 -3.76 16.75 -8.87
CA SER A 24 -3.62 18.11 -9.42
C SER A 24 -2.25 18.23 -10.11
N ARG A 25 -2.21 18.85 -11.29
CA ARG A 25 -0.96 19.01 -12.07
C ARG A 25 0.17 19.70 -11.32
N GLU A 26 -0.16 20.45 -10.27
CA GLU A 26 0.78 21.24 -9.49
C GLU A 26 1.38 20.50 -8.28
N ASN A 27 0.75 19.42 -7.81
CA ASN A 27 1.20 18.71 -6.61
C ASN A 27 0.95 17.21 -6.70
N ILE A 28 1.85 16.48 -7.34
CA ILE A 28 1.94 15.03 -7.15
C ILE A 28 2.34 14.79 -5.69
N GLY A 29 1.39 14.71 -4.80
CA GLY A 29 1.61 14.43 -3.38
C GLY A 29 0.94 15.37 -2.38
N ALA A 30 0.35 16.47 -2.82
CA ALA A 30 -0.57 17.27 -2.01
C ALA A 30 -1.73 17.72 -2.89
N VAL A 31 -2.91 17.27 -2.57
CA VAL A 31 -4.13 17.72 -3.23
C VAL A 31 -4.44 19.11 -2.67
N HIS A 32 -4.00 20.15 -3.36
CA HIS A 32 -4.44 21.51 -3.12
C HIS A 32 -5.71 21.76 -3.95
N TRP A 33 -6.80 21.78 -3.26
CA TRP A 33 -8.15 21.98 -3.80
C TRP A 33 -8.42 23.47 -4.01
N THR A 34 -8.05 24.02 -5.15
CA THR A 34 -8.26 25.44 -5.45
C THR A 34 -9.49 25.72 -6.29
N GLU A 35 -10.03 24.72 -7.01
CA GLU A 35 -11.24 24.86 -7.83
C GLU A 35 -12.13 23.64 -7.72
N PRO A 36 -13.46 23.78 -7.71
CA PRO A 36 -14.39 22.67 -7.69
C PRO A 36 -14.50 22.03 -9.08
N ASP A 37 -13.67 21.03 -9.35
CA ASP A 37 -13.95 20.15 -10.46
C ASP A 37 -14.89 19.00 -10.05
N SER A 38 -15.46 18.30 -11.02
CA SER A 38 -16.44 17.23 -10.79
C SER A 38 -15.88 16.05 -9.97
N SER A 39 -14.58 15.81 -10.04
CA SER A 39 -13.92 14.76 -9.27
C SER A 39 -13.83 15.13 -7.78
N ILE A 40 -13.65 16.41 -7.48
CA ILE A 40 -13.66 16.96 -6.11
C ILE A 40 -15.05 16.91 -5.49
N LEU A 41 -16.07 17.27 -6.27
CA LEU A 41 -17.47 17.20 -5.80
C LEU A 41 -17.83 15.74 -5.50
N PHE A 42 -17.48 14.82 -6.38
CA PHE A 42 -17.67 13.38 -6.16
C PHE A 42 -16.94 12.91 -4.89
N PHE A 43 -15.70 13.34 -4.67
CA PHE A 43 -14.94 12.94 -3.48
C PHE A 43 -15.50 13.54 -2.18
N ARG A 44 -16.00 14.76 -2.22
CA ARG A 44 -16.72 15.36 -1.07
C ARG A 44 -18.01 14.60 -0.78
N GLU A 45 -18.78 14.27 -1.81
CA GLU A 45 -19.97 13.42 -1.65
C GLU A 45 -19.61 12.04 -1.10
N VAL A 46 -18.44 11.50 -1.47
CA VAL A 46 -17.91 10.27 -0.91
C VAL A 46 -17.52 10.45 0.56
N GLN A 47 -16.86 11.55 0.93
CA GLN A 47 -16.40 11.78 2.31
C GLN A 47 -17.53 12.23 3.24
N ASP A 48 -18.44 13.09 2.75
CA ASP A 48 -19.48 13.73 3.57
C ASP A 48 -20.84 13.04 3.48
N GLY A 49 -21.00 12.10 2.52
CA GLY A 49 -22.25 11.41 2.20
C GLY A 49 -22.28 9.94 2.59
N VAL A 50 -22.97 9.16 1.77
CA VAL A 50 -23.17 7.69 1.94
C VAL A 50 -21.84 6.92 1.99
N LEU A 51 -20.77 7.52 1.49
CA LEU A 51 -19.43 6.92 1.42
C LEU A 51 -18.47 7.48 2.47
N ASN A 52 -18.98 8.10 3.51
CA ASN A 52 -18.24 8.73 4.59
C ASN A 52 -17.16 7.83 5.21
N ASP A 53 -17.40 6.52 5.29
CA ASP A 53 -16.36 5.58 5.68
C ASP A 53 -16.08 4.59 4.54
N ILE A 54 -15.19 4.98 3.63
CA ILE A 54 -14.85 4.17 2.46
C ILE A 54 -14.39 2.76 2.83
N HIS A 55 -13.80 2.58 4.01
CA HIS A 55 -13.34 1.28 4.47
C HIS A 55 -14.47 0.34 4.90
N GLU A 56 -15.67 0.88 5.13
CA GLU A 56 -16.86 0.10 5.50
C GLU A 56 -17.59 -0.47 4.28
N LEU A 57 -17.32 0.07 3.08
CA LEU A 57 -18.07 -0.29 1.88
C LEU A 57 -17.81 -1.72 1.43
N GLY A 58 -18.85 -2.55 1.52
CA GLY A 58 -18.81 -3.96 1.09
C GLY A 58 -17.95 -4.85 1.99
N LYS A 59 -17.63 -4.46 3.21
CA LYS A 59 -16.74 -5.16 4.13
C LYS A 59 -17.12 -6.60 4.48
N GLU A 60 -18.38 -6.97 4.28
CA GLU A 60 -18.91 -8.32 4.55
C GLU A 60 -18.78 -9.28 3.36
N ASN A 61 -18.32 -8.76 2.21
CA ASN A 61 -18.20 -9.57 1.01
C ASN A 61 -16.89 -9.25 0.26
N PRO A 62 -15.99 -10.22 0.07
CA PRO A 62 -14.70 -9.97 -0.56
C PRO A 62 -14.82 -9.48 -2.01
N TYR A 63 -15.90 -9.82 -2.71
CA TYR A 63 -16.12 -9.36 -4.09
C TYR A 63 -16.67 -7.95 -4.18
N HIS A 64 -17.31 -7.45 -3.11
CA HIS A 64 -17.93 -6.13 -3.06
C HIS A 64 -17.10 -5.10 -2.28
N TYR A 65 -16.11 -5.56 -1.53
CA TYR A 65 -15.26 -4.67 -0.74
C TYR A 65 -14.56 -3.63 -1.60
N ILE A 66 -14.65 -2.39 -1.19
CA ILE A 66 -14.17 -1.24 -1.99
C ILE A 66 -12.71 -1.38 -2.42
N HIS A 67 -11.86 -1.95 -1.57
CA HIS A 67 -10.44 -2.11 -1.86
C HIS A 67 -10.11 -3.19 -2.89
N ARG A 68 -11.09 -3.98 -3.31
CA ARG A 68 -10.96 -4.80 -4.52
C ARG A 68 -10.65 -3.93 -5.74
N ARG A 69 -11.31 -2.78 -5.86
CA ARG A 69 -11.05 -1.81 -6.95
C ARG A 69 -9.63 -1.28 -6.89
N SER A 70 -9.15 -0.95 -5.69
CA SER A 70 -7.77 -0.49 -5.48
C SER A 70 -6.73 -1.53 -5.90
N LEU A 71 -6.92 -2.80 -5.52
CA LEU A 71 -6.04 -3.89 -5.95
C LEU A 71 -6.09 -4.11 -7.47
N LEU A 72 -7.28 -4.11 -8.07
CA LEU A 72 -7.42 -4.23 -9.52
C LEU A 72 -6.71 -3.08 -10.25
N ALA A 73 -6.70 -1.86 -9.70
CA ALA A 73 -5.93 -0.75 -10.27
C ALA A 73 -4.42 -1.03 -10.28
N VAL A 74 -3.87 -1.59 -9.19
CA VAL A 74 -2.47 -2.02 -9.15
C VAL A 74 -2.20 -3.10 -10.20
N MET A 75 -3.07 -4.12 -10.32
CA MET A 75 -2.92 -5.18 -11.34
C MET A 75 -2.94 -4.60 -12.77
N ARG A 76 -3.82 -3.64 -13.05
CA ARG A 76 -3.87 -2.96 -14.36
C ARG A 76 -2.63 -2.10 -14.63
N ALA A 77 -2.08 -1.47 -13.61
CA ALA A 77 -0.79 -0.78 -13.72
C ALA A 77 0.34 -1.76 -14.08
N MET A 78 0.36 -2.94 -13.48
CA MET A 78 1.30 -4.01 -13.83
C MET A 78 1.11 -4.50 -15.26
N ASP A 79 -0.14 -4.69 -15.73
CA ASP A 79 -0.44 -5.03 -17.12
C ASP A 79 0.12 -3.98 -18.08
N TYR A 80 -0.11 -2.69 -17.77
CA TYR A 80 0.42 -1.59 -18.56
C TYR A 80 1.94 -1.59 -18.64
N LEU A 81 2.64 -1.69 -17.50
CA LEU A 81 4.10 -1.74 -17.48
C LEU A 81 4.65 -2.95 -18.26
N HIS A 82 4.01 -4.11 -18.14
CA HIS A 82 4.41 -5.32 -18.86
C HIS A 82 4.18 -5.24 -20.37
N ALA A 83 3.19 -4.48 -20.82
CA ALA A 83 2.94 -4.26 -22.25
C ALA A 83 3.95 -3.31 -22.91
N ARG A 84 4.64 -2.47 -22.14
CA ARG A 84 5.61 -1.50 -22.66
C ARG A 84 6.91 -2.16 -23.09
N LYS A 85 7.49 -1.69 -24.18
CA LYS A 85 8.77 -2.20 -24.73
C LYS A 85 9.98 -1.53 -24.11
N ASP A 86 9.81 -0.36 -23.51
CA ASP A 86 10.85 0.47 -22.90
C ASP A 86 11.01 0.21 -21.39
N ILE A 87 10.26 -0.73 -20.82
CA ILE A 87 10.35 -1.14 -19.41
C ILE A 87 11.01 -2.51 -19.31
N ASP A 88 12.00 -2.59 -18.43
CA ASP A 88 12.64 -3.87 -18.05
C ASP A 88 11.70 -4.63 -17.10
N LYS A 89 11.16 -5.74 -17.60
CA LYS A 89 10.14 -6.54 -16.92
C LYS A 89 10.68 -7.31 -15.71
N ASP A 90 11.99 -7.52 -15.68
CA ASP A 90 12.66 -8.17 -14.56
C ASP A 90 13.07 -7.21 -13.45
N ARG A 91 12.78 -5.90 -13.62
CA ARG A 91 13.10 -4.84 -12.66
C ARG A 91 11.89 -3.95 -12.34
N ILE A 92 10.74 -4.55 -12.13
CA ILE A 92 9.53 -3.84 -11.71
C ILE A 92 9.37 -3.99 -10.19
N ALA A 93 9.32 -2.87 -9.48
CA ALA A 93 9.06 -2.84 -8.04
C ALA A 93 7.74 -2.15 -7.72
N LEU A 94 7.11 -2.58 -6.64
CA LEU A 94 5.98 -1.90 -6.02
C LEU A 94 6.48 -1.03 -4.87
N PHE A 95 6.02 0.22 -4.82
CA PHE A 95 6.36 1.17 -3.78
C PHE A 95 5.11 1.85 -3.24
N GLY A 96 4.89 1.78 -1.94
CA GLY A 96 3.74 2.42 -1.33
C GLY A 96 3.92 2.79 0.14
N GLY A 97 3.13 3.76 0.60
CA GLY A 97 3.06 4.14 2.01
C GLY A 97 1.65 3.94 2.56
N SER A 98 1.53 3.60 3.84
CA SER A 98 0.24 3.43 4.52
C SER A 98 -0.66 2.44 3.75
N GLN A 99 -1.83 2.85 3.32
CA GLN A 99 -2.72 2.07 2.46
C GLN A 99 -2.01 1.54 1.21
N GLY A 100 -1.22 2.38 0.52
CA GLY A 100 -0.46 1.98 -0.66
C GLY A 100 0.61 0.94 -0.34
N GLY A 101 1.20 0.96 0.86
CA GLY A 101 2.14 -0.05 1.33
C GLY A 101 1.50 -1.42 1.50
N GLY A 102 0.33 -1.47 2.15
CA GLY A 102 -0.43 -2.70 2.29
C GLY A 102 -0.93 -3.25 0.95
N LEU A 103 -1.44 -2.39 0.07
CA LEU A 103 -1.83 -2.78 -1.30
C LEU A 103 -0.65 -3.31 -2.10
N SER A 104 0.56 -2.74 -1.95
CA SER A 104 1.76 -3.23 -2.60
C SER A 104 2.14 -4.64 -2.14
N LEU A 105 2.04 -4.91 -0.83
CA LEU A 105 2.27 -6.25 -0.28
C LEU A 105 1.25 -7.26 -0.82
N ILE A 106 -0.04 -6.94 -0.73
CA ILE A 106 -1.10 -7.84 -1.22
C ILE A 106 -0.96 -8.07 -2.74
N ALA A 107 -0.69 -7.01 -3.51
CA ALA A 107 -0.49 -7.14 -4.94
C ALA A 107 0.70 -8.03 -5.30
N ALA A 108 1.83 -7.91 -4.61
CA ALA A 108 3.01 -8.77 -4.82
C ALA A 108 2.77 -10.24 -4.48
N ALA A 109 1.87 -10.52 -3.53
CA ALA A 109 1.46 -11.88 -3.22
C ALA A 109 0.69 -12.53 -4.38
N ILE A 110 -0.12 -11.75 -5.09
CA ILE A 110 -1.02 -12.19 -6.17
C ILE A 110 -0.31 -12.12 -7.53
N ASP A 111 0.37 -11.02 -7.83
CA ASP A 111 1.02 -10.76 -9.11
C ASP A 111 2.53 -11.02 -9.02
N LYS A 112 2.95 -12.16 -9.52
CA LYS A 112 4.35 -12.60 -9.49
C LYS A 112 5.29 -11.86 -10.46
N ARG A 113 4.78 -10.85 -11.16
CA ARG A 113 5.58 -9.96 -12.00
C ARG A 113 6.33 -8.88 -11.21
N ALA A 114 5.89 -8.57 -9.98
CA ALA A 114 6.68 -7.74 -9.08
C ALA A 114 7.98 -8.45 -8.69
N ARG A 115 9.09 -7.73 -8.69
CA ARG A 115 10.43 -8.25 -8.37
C ARG A 115 10.99 -7.74 -7.06
N ALA A 116 10.40 -6.68 -6.53
CA ALA A 116 10.73 -6.13 -5.21
C ALA A 116 9.55 -5.32 -4.67
N VAL A 117 9.47 -5.15 -3.36
CA VAL A 117 8.45 -4.33 -2.70
C VAL A 117 9.09 -3.43 -1.68
N ILE A 118 8.70 -2.15 -1.66
CA ILE A 118 8.99 -1.23 -0.57
C ILE A 118 7.69 -0.74 0.03
N ALA A 119 7.49 -0.98 1.32
CA ALA A 119 6.28 -0.63 2.05
C ALA A 119 6.62 0.24 3.26
N THR A 120 6.17 1.49 3.25
CA THR A 120 6.38 2.43 4.35
C THR A 120 5.14 2.46 5.22
N VAL A 121 5.29 2.18 6.51
CA VAL A 121 4.19 2.14 7.50
C VAL A 121 2.93 1.46 6.92
N PRO A 122 3.02 0.23 6.40
CA PRO A 122 1.96 -0.37 5.61
C PRO A 122 0.67 -0.55 6.40
N GLY A 123 -0.46 -0.18 5.77
CA GLY A 123 -1.80 -0.49 6.22
C GLY A 123 -2.22 -1.92 5.87
N PHE A 124 -3.46 -2.27 6.13
CA PHE A 124 -4.04 -3.60 5.86
C PHE A 124 -3.30 -4.78 6.51
N CYS A 125 -2.40 -4.54 7.45
CA CYS A 125 -1.71 -5.60 8.16
C CYS A 125 -2.53 -6.04 9.38
N ASP A 126 -2.69 -7.36 9.57
CA ASP A 126 -3.39 -7.97 10.70
C ASP A 126 -4.75 -7.27 10.95
N GLN A 127 -5.61 -7.30 9.93
CA GLN A 127 -6.88 -6.59 9.89
C GLN A 127 -7.83 -7.01 11.02
N THR A 128 -7.72 -8.23 11.48
CA THR A 128 -8.58 -8.81 12.53
C THR A 128 -7.93 -8.80 13.92
N ALA A 129 -6.80 -8.10 14.13
CA ALA A 129 -6.08 -8.01 15.40
C ALA A 129 -6.98 -7.62 16.60
N TRP A 130 -7.95 -6.74 16.36
CA TRP A 130 -8.91 -6.25 17.35
C TRP A 130 -9.79 -7.36 17.95
N LEU A 131 -10.05 -8.44 17.22
CA LEU A 131 -10.82 -9.59 17.72
C LEU A 131 -10.12 -10.28 18.91
N TYR A 132 -8.80 -10.11 18.99
CA TYR A 132 -7.93 -10.72 19.98
C TYR A 132 -7.40 -9.71 20.99
N GLY A 133 -8.02 -8.52 21.08
CA GLY A 133 -7.61 -7.45 21.99
C GLY A 133 -6.26 -6.82 21.65
N ARG A 134 -5.71 -7.07 20.44
CA ARG A 134 -4.49 -6.43 19.98
C ARG A 134 -4.79 -5.05 19.38
N CYS A 135 -3.84 -4.10 19.57
CA CYS A 135 -3.99 -2.77 19.02
C CYS A 135 -4.15 -2.78 17.50
N GLY A 136 -4.98 -1.93 17.01
CA GLY A 136 -4.84 -1.40 15.72
C GLY A 136 -6.00 -1.30 14.79
N GLY A 137 -6.29 -0.10 14.38
CA GLY A 137 -6.89 0.38 13.12
C GLY A 137 -8.20 -0.21 12.61
N ALA A 138 -8.53 -1.42 12.96
CA ALA A 138 -9.76 -2.08 12.56
C ALA A 138 -10.96 -1.79 13.48
N ASP A 139 -10.78 -0.94 14.50
CA ASP A 139 -11.90 -0.29 15.19
C ASP A 139 -12.82 0.48 14.23
N ARG A 140 -12.40 0.60 12.97
CA ARG A 140 -13.14 1.25 11.89
C ARG A 140 -14.26 0.37 11.31
N LEU A 141 -14.15 -0.96 11.44
CA LEU A 141 -15.17 -1.87 10.94
C LEU A 141 -16.26 -2.05 12.02
N LYS A 142 -17.20 -1.12 12.02
CA LYS A 142 -18.29 -1.08 13.01
C LYS A 142 -19.56 -1.71 12.45
N GLY A 143 -20.21 -2.54 13.27
CA GLY A 143 -21.47 -3.20 12.88
C GLY A 143 -21.30 -4.24 11.77
N GLY A 144 -22.39 -4.86 11.37
CA GLY A 144 -22.42 -5.90 10.35
C GLY A 144 -22.20 -7.31 10.89
N ASP A 145 -22.21 -8.30 9.99
CA ASP A 145 -21.98 -9.70 10.31
C ASP A 145 -20.48 -9.95 10.55
N ARG A 146 -20.14 -10.30 11.77
CA ARG A 146 -18.76 -10.48 12.21
C ARG A 146 -18.02 -11.59 11.45
N GLU A 147 -18.67 -12.70 11.17
CA GLU A 147 -18.03 -13.83 10.48
C GLU A 147 -17.74 -13.48 9.03
N GLN A 148 -18.70 -12.86 8.35
CA GLN A 148 -18.53 -12.38 6.99
C GLN A 148 -17.43 -11.30 6.89
N ILE A 149 -17.36 -10.38 7.87
CA ILE A 149 -16.29 -9.37 7.91
C ILE A 149 -14.92 -10.02 8.07
N ILE A 150 -14.77 -10.99 8.97
CA ILE A 150 -13.51 -11.72 9.17
C ILE A 150 -13.09 -12.42 7.88
N GLU A 151 -14.02 -13.14 7.26
CA GLU A 151 -13.76 -13.81 6.00
C GLU A 151 -13.35 -12.82 4.92
N ALA A 152 -14.12 -11.77 4.68
CA ALA A 152 -13.81 -10.77 3.66
C ALA A 152 -12.46 -10.09 3.92
N MET A 153 -12.16 -9.70 5.16
CA MET A 153 -10.91 -9.04 5.52
C MET A 153 -9.69 -9.95 5.35
N SER A 154 -9.85 -11.27 5.41
CA SER A 154 -8.73 -12.20 5.18
C SER A 154 -8.15 -12.09 3.77
N TYR A 155 -8.95 -11.74 2.77
CA TYR A 155 -8.51 -11.52 1.38
C TYR A 155 -7.74 -10.19 1.21
N TYR A 156 -7.89 -9.27 2.14
CA TYR A 156 -7.28 -7.93 2.11
C TYR A 156 -6.34 -7.71 3.28
N ASP A 157 -5.75 -8.78 3.80
CA ASP A 157 -4.80 -8.73 4.91
C ASP A 157 -3.37 -8.95 4.41
N ALA A 158 -2.55 -7.90 4.50
CA ALA A 158 -1.15 -7.96 4.08
C ALA A 158 -0.32 -8.91 4.94
N ALA A 159 -0.70 -9.18 6.20
CA ALA A 159 0.01 -10.13 7.03
C ALA A 159 -0.27 -11.59 6.60
N LEU A 160 -1.48 -11.88 6.13
CA LEU A 160 -1.79 -13.18 5.55
C LEU A 160 -1.18 -13.33 4.15
N ALA A 161 -1.28 -12.29 3.31
CA ALA A 161 -0.71 -12.26 1.97
C ALA A 161 0.82 -12.41 1.98
N ALA A 162 1.51 -11.93 3.02
CA ALA A 162 2.96 -11.97 3.15
C ALA A 162 3.55 -13.39 3.00
N GLN A 163 2.83 -14.43 3.40
CA GLN A 163 3.25 -15.82 3.26
C GLN A 163 3.44 -16.27 1.79
N LEU A 164 2.86 -15.53 0.86
CA LEU A 164 2.93 -15.79 -0.57
C LEU A 164 3.97 -14.89 -1.29
N ILE A 165 4.64 -13.98 -0.58
CA ILE A 165 5.63 -13.06 -1.16
C ILE A 165 7.01 -13.68 -1.06
N ASP A 166 7.57 -14.06 -2.21
CA ASP A 166 8.87 -14.70 -2.36
C ASP A 166 9.98 -13.75 -2.85
N VAL A 167 9.59 -12.53 -3.26
CA VAL A 167 10.52 -11.48 -3.70
C VAL A 167 11.05 -10.65 -2.53
N PRO A 168 12.18 -9.94 -2.69
CA PRO A 168 12.70 -9.06 -1.65
C PRO A 168 11.71 -7.96 -1.24
N VAL A 169 11.54 -7.77 0.07
CA VAL A 169 10.67 -6.76 0.67
C VAL A 169 11.44 -5.87 1.64
N TYR A 170 11.28 -4.56 1.52
CA TYR A 170 11.80 -3.57 2.46
C TYR A 170 10.66 -2.81 3.13
N ILE A 171 10.56 -2.94 4.44
CA ILE A 171 9.51 -2.31 5.24
C ILE A 171 10.12 -1.22 6.14
N GLY A 172 9.51 -0.03 6.13
CA GLY A 172 9.72 0.98 7.14
C GLY A 172 8.58 0.97 8.15
N VAL A 173 8.87 0.95 9.46
CA VAL A 173 7.87 0.92 10.53
C VAL A 173 8.05 2.06 11.52
N GLY A 174 7.01 2.86 11.74
CA GLY A 174 6.98 3.90 12.77
C GLY A 174 6.66 3.29 14.15
N PHE A 175 7.55 3.47 15.14
CA PHE A 175 7.37 2.84 16.44
C PHE A 175 6.31 3.51 17.30
N ILE A 176 5.97 4.77 17.01
CA ILE A 176 4.91 5.52 17.68
C ILE A 176 3.72 5.77 16.73
N ASP A 177 3.55 4.94 15.71
CA ASP A 177 2.45 5.02 14.76
C ASP A 177 1.17 4.43 15.37
N ALA A 178 0.19 5.30 15.64
CA ALA A 178 -1.13 4.93 16.14
C ALA A 178 -2.10 4.54 15.01
N THR A 179 -1.75 4.78 13.75
CA THR A 179 -2.58 4.46 12.56
C THR A 179 -2.25 3.07 12.02
N CYS A 180 -0.99 2.84 11.67
CA CYS A 180 -0.47 1.54 11.27
C CYS A 180 0.42 0.99 12.37
N HIS A 181 -0.19 0.48 13.42
CA HIS A 181 0.47 0.09 14.65
C HIS A 181 1.63 -0.89 14.38
N PRO A 182 2.82 -0.68 14.99
CA PRO A 182 4.01 -1.48 14.69
C PRO A 182 3.80 -2.99 14.87
N THR A 183 3.00 -3.43 15.84
CA THR A 183 2.71 -4.87 16.02
C THR A 183 2.05 -5.49 14.79
N LYS A 184 1.19 -4.75 14.10
CA LYS A 184 0.51 -5.18 12.87
C LYS A 184 1.49 -5.24 11.70
N VAL A 185 2.35 -4.23 11.59
CA VAL A 185 3.41 -4.19 10.56
C VAL A 185 4.37 -5.37 10.75
N TYR A 186 4.74 -5.66 11.99
CA TYR A 186 5.58 -6.82 12.32
C TYR A 186 4.87 -8.15 12.06
N ALA A 187 3.55 -8.24 12.19
CA ALA A 187 2.81 -9.45 11.80
C ALA A 187 3.00 -9.73 10.30
N ALA A 188 2.91 -8.70 9.44
CA ALA A 188 3.21 -8.86 8.02
C ALA A 188 4.69 -9.20 7.77
N PHE A 189 5.63 -8.46 8.40
CA PHE A 189 7.06 -8.69 8.23
C PHE A 189 7.48 -10.12 8.61
N ASN A 190 7.00 -10.62 9.74
CA ASN A 190 7.36 -11.95 10.23
C ASN A 190 6.83 -13.09 9.34
N ASN A 191 5.73 -12.85 8.63
CA ASN A 191 5.11 -13.82 7.72
C ASN A 191 5.71 -13.82 6.30
N LEU A 192 6.58 -12.86 5.94
CA LEU A 192 7.20 -12.83 4.63
C LEU A 192 8.00 -14.10 4.35
N ALA A 193 7.71 -14.76 3.23
CA ALA A 193 8.39 -15.99 2.82
C ALA A 193 9.77 -15.72 2.18
N GLY A 194 9.90 -14.60 1.46
CA GLY A 194 11.11 -14.20 0.76
C GLY A 194 12.11 -13.40 1.62
N PRO A 195 13.18 -12.89 0.97
CA PRO A 195 14.14 -12.01 1.61
C PRO A 195 13.45 -10.74 2.15
N ARG A 196 13.76 -10.38 3.39
CA ARG A 196 13.07 -9.28 4.06
C ARG A 196 14.02 -8.40 4.84
N THR A 197 13.77 -7.10 4.77
CA THR A 197 14.49 -6.06 5.52
C THR A 197 13.47 -5.15 6.19
N ILE A 198 13.71 -4.78 7.45
CA ILE A 198 12.88 -3.81 8.16
C ILE A 198 13.76 -2.69 8.73
N GLU A 199 13.29 -1.46 8.61
CA GLU A 199 13.90 -0.30 9.26
C GLU A 199 12.93 0.30 10.29
N ASN A 200 13.43 0.45 11.51
CA ASN A 200 12.66 0.93 12.64
C ASN A 200 12.80 2.44 12.78
N PHE A 201 11.72 3.16 12.60
CA PHE A 201 11.66 4.60 12.79
C PHE A 201 11.23 4.91 14.24
N ILE A 202 12.18 4.89 15.16
CA ILE A 202 11.93 4.91 16.61
C ILE A 202 11.05 6.09 17.05
N ASN A 203 11.30 7.29 16.51
CA ASN A 203 10.61 8.52 16.91
C ASN A 203 9.63 9.03 15.81
N ILE A 204 9.19 8.16 14.91
CA ILE A 204 8.28 8.52 13.85
C ILE A 204 6.92 7.87 14.09
N ALA A 205 5.88 8.66 13.95
CA ALA A 205 4.50 8.20 13.95
C ALA A 205 4.11 7.67 12.56
N HIS A 206 3.02 8.17 11.97
CA HIS A 206 2.55 7.75 10.65
C HIS A 206 3.29 8.49 9.54
N GLY A 207 4.43 7.96 9.10
CA GLY A 207 5.27 8.60 8.07
C GLY A 207 6.63 7.95 7.90
N SER A 208 7.56 8.71 7.34
CA SER A 208 8.94 8.27 7.13
C SER A 208 9.95 9.35 7.55
N PRO A 209 11.12 8.96 8.06
CA PRO A 209 12.18 9.90 8.41
C PRO A 209 12.83 10.51 7.17
N PRO A 210 13.54 11.65 7.32
CA PRO A 210 14.42 12.15 6.27
C PRO A 210 15.39 11.07 5.77
N GLY A 211 15.69 11.08 4.48
CA GLY A 211 16.58 10.09 3.85
C GLY A 211 15.97 8.71 3.58
N TRP A 212 14.72 8.46 3.97
CA TRP A 212 14.06 7.17 3.67
C TRP A 212 13.96 6.86 2.18
N ARG A 213 13.66 7.88 1.37
CA ARG A 213 13.57 7.73 -0.09
C ARG A 213 14.92 7.35 -0.70
N GLU A 214 15.97 8.01 -0.30
CA GLU A 214 17.34 7.75 -0.75
C GLU A 214 17.76 6.32 -0.39
N ARG A 215 17.52 5.89 0.84
CA ARG A 215 17.77 4.50 1.27
C ARG A 215 16.91 3.49 0.51
N SER A 216 15.68 3.85 0.18
CA SER A 216 14.79 3.01 -0.65
C SER A 216 15.34 2.82 -2.06
N ILE A 217 15.87 3.87 -2.68
CA ILE A 217 16.53 3.81 -3.99
C ILE A 217 17.79 2.97 -3.91
N GLU A 218 18.67 3.22 -2.96
CA GLU A 218 19.89 2.43 -2.75
C GLU A 218 19.59 0.94 -2.52
N TRP A 219 18.53 0.65 -1.79
CA TRP A 219 18.10 -0.72 -1.58
C TRP A 219 17.61 -1.38 -2.87
N LEU A 220 16.78 -0.68 -3.67
CA LEU A 220 16.34 -1.17 -4.99
C LEU A 220 17.52 -1.40 -5.94
N ASP A 221 18.48 -0.48 -6.00
CA ASP A 221 19.68 -0.62 -6.82
C ASP A 221 20.43 -1.92 -6.49
N LYS A 222 20.57 -2.24 -5.21
CA LYS A 222 21.18 -3.48 -4.76
C LYS A 222 20.37 -4.71 -5.19
N GLN A 223 19.03 -4.67 -5.08
CA GLN A 223 18.19 -5.81 -5.49
C GLN A 223 18.27 -6.06 -7.00
N PHE A 224 18.24 -5.01 -7.80
CA PHE A 224 18.21 -5.14 -9.26
C PHE A 224 19.59 -5.33 -9.91
N MET A 225 20.67 -5.01 -9.21
CA MET A 225 22.04 -5.26 -9.68
C MET A 225 22.55 -6.66 -9.32
N MET A 226 22.07 -7.27 -8.25
CA MET A 226 22.47 -8.62 -7.82
C MET A 226 21.94 -9.74 -8.72
N GLY A 227 21.08 -9.44 -9.68
CA GLY A 227 20.53 -10.37 -10.67
C GLY A 227 21.21 -10.29 -12.05
N ARG A 228 22.42 -9.68 -12.16
CA ARG A 228 23.20 -9.60 -13.41
C ARG A 228 24.34 -10.58 -13.43
#